data_504a74d0450aa94b083ac9d4c0c863f5
#
_entry.id   504a74d0450aa94b083ac9d4c0c863f5
#
_cell.length_a   1.000
_cell.length_b   1.000
_cell.length_c   1.000
_cell.angle_alpha   90.00
_cell.angle_beta   90.00
_cell.angle_gamma   90.00
#
_symmetry.space_group_name_H-M   'P 1'
#
loop_
_entity.id
_entity.type
_entity.pdbx_description
1 polymer ?
#
loop_
_entity_poly.entity_id
_entity_poly.type
_entity_poly.pdbx_seq_one_letter_code
_entity_poly.pdbx_strand_id
1 'polypeptide(L)' 'MAKVNKTVHTKKRVIEALEKSLGVITTACKIADISRTQFYNWLKDDEDFAKKVQEI' A
#
# COMPACT_ATOMS: atom_id res chain seq x y z
N MET A 1 -1.21 -25.31 -1.39
CA MET A 1 -1.77 -24.17 -2.11
C MET A 1 -1.68 -22.92 -1.27
N ALA A 2 -1.05 -21.92 -1.79
CA ALA A 2 -0.87 -20.69 -1.03
C ALA A 2 -2.17 -19.91 -0.96
N LYS A 3 -2.59 -19.62 0.25
CA LYS A 3 -3.70 -18.71 0.46
C LYS A 3 -3.16 -17.30 0.36
N VAL A 4 -3.62 -16.58 -0.62
CA VAL A 4 -3.22 -15.20 -0.71
C VAL A 4 -4.08 -14.40 0.24
N ASN A 5 -3.43 -13.81 1.23
CA ASN A 5 -4.09 -12.96 2.20
C ASN A 5 -4.56 -11.69 1.51
N LYS A 6 -5.81 -11.29 1.76
CA LYS A 6 -6.35 -10.04 1.21
C LYS A 6 -5.46 -8.85 1.51
N THR A 7 -4.89 -8.83 2.70
CA THR A 7 -3.99 -7.75 3.12
C THR A 7 -2.77 -7.65 2.21
N VAL A 8 -2.18 -8.78 1.85
CA VAL A 8 -1.02 -8.82 0.97
C VAL A 8 -1.38 -8.27 -0.41
N HIS A 9 -2.52 -8.71 -0.95
CA HIS A 9 -3.01 -8.20 -2.23
C HIS A 9 -3.24 -6.70 -2.20
N THR A 10 -3.89 -6.24 -1.14
CA THR A 10 -4.20 -4.82 -1.01
C THR A 10 -2.93 -3.99 -0.90
N LYS A 11 -1.94 -4.47 -0.14
CA LYS A 11 -0.65 -3.79 -0.03
C LYS A 11 0.04 -3.68 -1.38
N LYS A 12 0.03 -4.73 -2.17
CA LYS A 12 0.58 -4.70 -3.52
C LYS A 12 -0.12 -3.67 -4.39
N ARG A 13 -1.44 -3.63 -4.33
CA ARG A 13 -2.22 -2.66 -5.09
C ARG A 13 -1.89 -1.23 -4.69
N VAL A 14 -1.69 -1.01 -3.39
CA VAL A 14 -1.31 0.32 -2.90
C VAL A 14 0.05 0.72 -3.45
N ILE A 15 1.02 -0.18 -3.43
CA ILE A 15 2.35 0.10 -3.96
C ILE A 15 2.27 0.43 -5.46
N GLU A 16 1.56 -0.38 -6.22
CA GLU A 16 1.38 -0.12 -7.65
C GLU A 16 0.69 1.22 -7.90
N ALA A 17 -0.32 1.51 -7.10
CA ALA A 17 -1.07 2.78 -7.21
C ALA A 17 -0.17 3.97 -6.88
N LEU A 18 0.71 3.82 -5.88
CA LEU A 18 1.68 4.86 -5.56
C LEU A 18 2.63 5.13 -6.72
N GLU A 19 3.10 4.07 -7.35
CA GLU A 19 3.98 4.21 -8.50
C GLU A 19 3.26 4.94 -9.64
N LYS A 20 2.01 4.57 -9.91
CA LYS A 20 1.23 5.20 -10.97
C LYS A 20 0.89 6.65 -10.67
N SER A 21 0.69 6.98 -9.40
CA SER A 21 0.33 8.34 -8.98
C SER A 21 1.53 9.19 -8.60
N LEU A 22 2.73 8.69 -8.84
CA LEU A 22 3.98 9.39 -8.52
C LEU A 22 4.11 9.69 -7.03
N GLY A 23 3.66 8.76 -6.20
CA GLY A 23 3.80 8.87 -4.76
C GLY A 23 2.69 9.65 -4.06
N VAL A 24 1.59 9.97 -4.76
CA VAL A 24 0.47 10.68 -4.13
C VAL A 24 -0.35 9.69 -3.30
N ILE A 25 -0.24 9.79 -1.98
CA ILE A 25 -0.87 8.87 -1.04
C ILE A 25 -2.38 8.87 -1.17
N THR A 26 -2.99 10.05 -1.27
CA THR A 26 -4.46 10.17 -1.36
C THR A 26 -4.99 9.42 -2.58
N THR A 27 -4.36 9.63 -3.73
CA THR A 27 -4.76 8.96 -4.97
C THR A 27 -4.54 7.45 -4.86
N ALA A 28 -3.41 7.04 -4.30
CA ALA A 28 -3.09 5.61 -4.14
C ALA A 28 -4.11 4.92 -3.24
N CYS A 29 -4.51 5.54 -2.15
CA CYS A 29 -5.52 4.98 -1.26
C CYS A 29 -6.87 4.84 -1.95
N LYS A 30 -7.25 5.80 -2.78
CA LYS A 30 -8.49 5.74 -3.55
C LYS A 30 -8.47 4.59 -4.54
N ILE A 31 -7.36 4.43 -5.26
CA ILE A 31 -7.22 3.37 -6.25
C ILE A 31 -7.27 2.00 -5.57
N ALA A 32 -6.62 1.86 -4.43
CA ALA A 32 -6.58 0.61 -3.68
C ALA A 32 -7.82 0.39 -2.81
N ASP A 33 -8.68 1.39 -2.72
CA ASP A 33 -9.92 1.33 -1.92
C ASP A 33 -9.62 1.09 -0.44
N ILE A 34 -8.69 1.87 0.10
CA ILE A 34 -8.37 1.83 1.53
C ILE A 34 -8.37 3.25 2.09
N SER A 35 -8.48 3.35 3.43
CA SER A 35 -8.38 4.65 4.08
C SER A 35 -6.92 5.01 4.31
N ARG A 36 -6.66 6.30 4.50
CA ARG A 36 -5.31 6.76 4.85
C ARG A 36 -4.87 6.21 6.19
N THR A 37 -5.81 6.06 7.12
CA THR A 37 -5.52 5.47 8.43
C THR A 37 -4.95 4.07 8.26
N GLN A 38 -5.55 3.26 7.41
CA GLN A 38 -5.07 1.92 7.12
C GLN A 38 -3.67 1.95 6.54
N PHE A 39 -3.43 2.87 5.60
CA PHE A 39 -2.13 3.03 4.98
C PHE A 39 -1.05 3.34 6.03
N TYR A 40 -1.31 4.30 6.90
CA TYR A 40 -0.33 4.68 7.93
C TYR A 40 -0.13 3.58 8.96
N ASN A 41 -1.17 2.82 9.28
CA ASN A 41 -1.02 1.67 10.17
C ASN A 41 -0.05 0.66 9.59
N TRP A 42 -0.16 0.40 8.30
CA TRP A 42 0.76 -0.51 7.62
C TRP A 42 2.20 0.02 7.62
N LEU A 43 2.37 1.32 7.47
CA LEU A 43 3.70 1.92 7.52
C LEU A 43 4.38 1.69 8.86
N LYS A 44 3.60 1.67 9.94
CA LYS A 44 4.14 1.41 11.27
C LYS A 44 4.40 -0.06 11.52
N ASP A 45 3.50 -0.92 11.06
CA ASP A 45 3.54 -2.34 11.39
C ASP A 45 4.38 -3.17 10.44
N ASP A 46 4.55 -2.71 9.21
CA ASP A 46 5.22 -3.47 8.16
C ASP A 46 6.40 -2.66 7.62
N GLU A 47 7.61 -3.04 8.06
CA GLU A 47 8.82 -2.36 7.60
C GLU A 47 9.07 -2.53 6.12
N ASP A 48 8.76 -3.71 5.58
CA ASP A 48 8.94 -3.97 4.16
C ASP A 48 8.04 -3.06 3.33
N PHE A 49 6.80 -2.90 3.77
CA PHE A 49 5.87 -2.00 3.12
C PHE A 49 6.38 -0.56 3.16
N ALA A 50 6.85 -0.13 4.33
CA ALA A 50 7.37 1.21 4.51
C ALA A 50 8.57 1.47 3.59
N LYS A 51 9.47 0.50 3.48
CA LYS A 51 10.62 0.60 2.60
C LYS A 51 10.21 0.75 1.14
N LYS A 52 9.26 -0.06 0.70
CA LYS A 52 8.77 0.01 -0.67
C LYS A 52 8.13 1.35 -0.97
N VAL A 53 7.38 1.88 -0.02
CA VAL A 53 6.76 3.19 -0.16
C VAL A 53 7.82 4.28 -0.29
N GLN A 54 8.88 4.18 0.49
CA GLN A 54 9.96 5.18 0.46
C GLN A 54 10.76 5.15 -0.83
N GLU A 55 10.78 4.01 -1.50
CA GLU A 55 11.51 3.87 -2.77
C GLU A 55 10.78 4.52 -3.95
N ILE A 56 9.53 4.84 -3.77
CA ILE A 56 8.73 5.49 -4.81
C ILE A 56 8.93 7.03 -4.81
#